data_0f5a98d4bd06c376728a7bcfcbf4474b
#
_entry.id   0f5a98d4bd06c376728a7bcfcbf4474b
#
_cell.length_a   1.000
_cell.length_b   1.000
_cell.length_c   1.000
_cell.angle_alpha   90.00
_cell.angle_beta   90.00
_cell.angle_gamma   90.00
#
_symmetry.space_group_name_H-M   'P 1'
#
loop_
_entity.id
_entity.type
_entity.pdbx_description
1 polymer ?
#
loop_
_entity_poly.entity_id
_entity_poly.type
_entity_poly.pdbx_seq_one_letter_code
_entity_poly.pdbx_strand_id
1 'polypeptide(L)'
;KGDASIPIDGLIWMVSIDEMKDRVRQKMQDGFTVLKFKIGALDFQSEYELLSQVRKEFGAALEIRVDANGAFEEKNVKGVLAKLDAINVHSIEQPVRPGQRKLMREICQETSVPIALDEELIGIHLIEDKVEVLESIRPQYIILKPSLHGGLVGTLEWISLAKEMGIGWWITSALESSIGLEVIARMA
;
A
#
# COMPACT_ATOMS: atom_id res chain seq x y z
N LYS A 1 -14.46 -16.15 23.53
CA LYS A 1 -13.10 -15.87 23.07
C LYS A 1 -12.95 -16.65 21.77
N GLY A 2 -13.32 -16.08 20.65
CA GLY A 2 -13.08 -16.68 19.36
C GLY A 2 -11.65 -16.37 18.94
N ASP A 3 -10.97 -17.34 18.35
CA ASP A 3 -9.73 -17.12 17.61
C ASP A 3 -10.09 -16.32 16.34
N ALA A 4 -10.15 -14.99 16.48
CA ALA A 4 -10.30 -14.13 15.32
C ALA A 4 -8.95 -14.06 14.62
N SER A 5 -8.84 -14.72 13.47
CA SER A 5 -7.70 -14.53 12.58
C SER A 5 -7.92 -13.25 11.77
N ILE A 6 -6.88 -12.45 11.60
CA ILE A 6 -6.85 -11.31 10.70
C ILE A 6 -5.98 -11.64 9.48
N PRO A 7 -6.40 -11.27 8.27
CA PRO A 7 -5.56 -11.42 7.10
C PRO A 7 -4.36 -10.47 7.17
N ILE A 8 -3.18 -10.97 6.81
CA ILE A 8 -1.94 -10.17 6.77
C ILE A 8 -1.21 -10.38 5.45
N ASP A 9 -0.49 -9.35 5.01
CA ASP A 9 0.36 -9.41 3.83
C ASP A 9 1.72 -10.04 4.16
N GLY A 10 2.25 -10.85 3.26
CA GLY A 10 3.65 -11.25 3.28
C GLY A 10 4.54 -10.13 2.74
N LEU A 11 5.33 -9.51 3.59
CA LEU A 11 6.21 -8.40 3.16
C LEU A 11 7.48 -8.91 2.48
N ILE A 12 7.74 -8.39 1.28
CA ILE A 12 8.99 -8.54 0.52
C ILE A 12 9.74 -7.22 0.58
N TRP A 13 10.76 -7.17 1.42
CA TRP A 13 11.55 -5.97 1.67
C TRP A 13 12.53 -5.69 0.52
N MET A 14 12.96 -4.43 0.37
CA MET A 14 13.99 -3.98 -0.59
C MET A 14 15.36 -4.56 -0.23
N VAL A 15 15.76 -5.58 -0.95
CA VAL A 15 17.08 -6.24 -0.89
C VAL A 15 17.52 -6.56 -2.32
N SER A 16 18.54 -7.36 -2.54
CA SER A 16 18.89 -7.83 -3.88
C SER A 16 17.74 -8.62 -4.52
N ILE A 17 17.65 -8.59 -5.84
CA ILE A 17 16.59 -9.33 -6.58
C ILE A 17 16.58 -10.81 -6.22
N ASP A 18 17.75 -11.43 -6.03
CA ASP A 18 17.82 -12.86 -5.69
C ASP A 18 17.32 -13.13 -4.28
N GLU A 19 17.66 -12.29 -3.31
CA GLU A 19 17.07 -12.38 -1.96
C GLU A 19 15.56 -12.14 -1.96
N MET A 20 15.06 -11.23 -2.79
CA MET A 20 13.61 -11.01 -2.93
C MET A 20 12.93 -12.29 -3.45
N LYS A 21 13.51 -12.98 -4.45
CA LYS A 21 12.99 -14.26 -4.95
C LYS A 21 12.94 -15.32 -3.84
N ASP A 22 13.98 -15.43 -3.03
CA ASP A 22 14.02 -16.40 -1.94
C ASP A 22 12.96 -16.08 -0.88
N ARG A 23 12.77 -14.81 -0.54
CA ARG A 23 11.70 -14.36 0.36
C ARG A 23 10.30 -14.64 -0.20
N VAL A 24 10.08 -14.47 -1.51
CA VAL A 24 8.82 -14.84 -2.16
C VAL A 24 8.55 -16.33 -1.96
N ARG A 25 9.52 -17.20 -2.30
CA ARG A 25 9.37 -18.64 -2.12
C ARG A 25 9.04 -19.02 -0.67
N GLN A 26 9.73 -18.39 0.30
CA GLN A 26 9.47 -18.62 1.71
C GLN A 26 8.04 -18.22 2.09
N LYS A 27 7.60 -17.00 1.70
CA LYS A 27 6.24 -16.53 2.00
C LYS A 27 5.16 -17.41 1.36
N MET A 28 5.39 -17.90 0.16
CA MET A 28 4.46 -18.82 -0.50
C MET A 28 4.41 -20.18 0.23
N GLN A 29 5.55 -20.69 0.72
CA GLN A 29 5.59 -21.90 1.56
C GLN A 29 4.89 -21.70 2.91
N ASP A 30 4.99 -20.49 3.48
CA ASP A 30 4.30 -20.10 4.72
C ASP A 30 2.77 -19.93 4.53
N GLY A 31 2.27 -20.03 3.28
CA GLY A 31 0.84 -20.00 2.97
C GLY A 31 0.25 -18.60 2.74
N PHE A 32 1.07 -17.57 2.56
CA PHE A 32 0.57 -16.24 2.22
C PHE A 32 -0.09 -16.22 0.85
N THR A 33 -1.24 -15.57 0.73
CA THR A 33 -1.98 -15.35 -0.52
C THR A 33 -1.89 -13.89 -1.01
N VAL A 34 -1.36 -13.00 -0.19
CA VAL A 34 -1.12 -11.60 -0.49
C VAL A 34 0.35 -11.30 -0.24
N LEU A 35 1.06 -10.76 -1.21
CA LEU A 35 2.44 -10.29 -1.07
C LEU A 35 2.53 -8.79 -1.34
N LYS A 36 3.14 -8.06 -0.42
CA LYS A 36 3.45 -6.64 -0.56
C LYS A 36 4.94 -6.46 -0.85
N PHE A 37 5.27 -5.90 -2.00
CA PHE A 37 6.64 -5.64 -2.43
C PHE A 37 6.99 -4.16 -2.24
N LYS A 38 8.12 -3.88 -1.63
CA LYS A 38 8.72 -2.55 -1.69
C LYS A 38 9.41 -2.38 -3.04
N ILE A 39 9.13 -1.29 -3.75
CA ILE A 39 9.68 -0.98 -5.08
C ILE A 39 10.21 0.46 -5.16
N GLY A 40 10.98 0.76 -6.20
CA GLY A 40 11.51 2.11 -6.47
C GLY A 40 12.84 2.40 -5.79
N ALA A 41 13.45 1.43 -5.11
CA ALA A 41 14.79 1.56 -4.55
C ALA A 41 15.88 0.98 -5.47
N LEU A 42 15.51 0.04 -6.32
CA LEU A 42 16.38 -0.53 -7.35
C LEU A 42 16.01 0.02 -8.73
N ASP A 43 16.66 -0.47 -9.78
CA ASP A 43 16.21 -0.21 -11.14
C ASP A 43 14.80 -0.82 -11.34
N PHE A 44 13.84 0.02 -11.67
CA PHE A 44 12.45 -0.41 -11.81
C PHE A 44 12.24 -1.51 -12.86
N GLN A 45 13.07 -1.57 -13.90
CA GLN A 45 12.96 -2.64 -14.88
C GLN A 45 13.24 -4.00 -14.24
N SER A 46 14.27 -4.08 -13.41
CA SER A 46 14.62 -5.30 -12.66
C SER A 46 13.55 -5.69 -11.65
N GLU A 47 12.95 -4.71 -10.95
CA GLU A 47 11.83 -4.93 -10.03
C GLU A 47 10.59 -5.44 -10.79
N TYR A 48 10.28 -4.85 -11.94
CA TYR A 48 9.17 -5.27 -12.81
C TYR A 48 9.36 -6.69 -13.34
N GLU A 49 10.57 -7.06 -13.74
CA GLU A 49 10.89 -8.41 -14.20
C GLU A 49 10.65 -9.45 -13.09
N LEU A 50 11.06 -9.13 -11.85
CA LEU A 50 10.76 -9.96 -10.69
C LEU A 50 9.26 -10.11 -10.48
N LEU A 51 8.49 -9.01 -10.44
CA LEU A 51 7.04 -9.03 -10.26
C LEU A 51 6.34 -9.84 -11.38
N SER A 52 6.81 -9.69 -12.63
CA SER A 52 6.29 -10.43 -13.78
C SER A 52 6.56 -11.94 -13.65
N GLN A 53 7.75 -12.32 -13.18
CA GLN A 53 8.08 -13.72 -12.91
C GLN A 53 7.20 -14.29 -11.79
N VAL A 54 7.01 -13.56 -10.69
CA VAL A 54 6.12 -13.96 -9.59
C VAL A 54 4.68 -14.14 -10.08
N ARG A 55 4.17 -13.20 -10.88
CA ARG A 55 2.83 -13.31 -11.47
C ARG A 55 2.71 -14.53 -12.39
N LYS A 56 3.72 -14.80 -13.20
CA LYS A 56 3.75 -15.98 -14.08
C LYS A 56 3.80 -17.29 -13.31
N GLU A 57 4.57 -17.35 -12.23
CA GLU A 57 4.76 -18.56 -11.42
C GLU A 57 3.54 -18.88 -10.56
N PHE A 58 2.95 -17.90 -9.87
CA PHE A 58 1.88 -18.11 -8.89
C PHE A 58 0.48 -17.75 -9.41
N GLY A 59 0.37 -17.17 -10.60
CA GLY A 59 -0.90 -16.89 -11.25
C GLY A 59 -1.73 -15.79 -10.58
N ALA A 60 -3.00 -15.68 -10.99
CA ALA A 60 -3.91 -14.64 -10.55
C ALA A 60 -4.45 -14.84 -9.12
N ALA A 61 -4.28 -16.04 -8.55
CA ALA A 61 -4.69 -16.32 -7.17
C ALA A 61 -3.82 -15.60 -6.13
N LEU A 62 -2.58 -15.26 -6.49
CA LEU A 62 -1.71 -14.45 -5.64
C LEU A 62 -2.05 -12.97 -5.84
N GLU A 63 -2.46 -12.29 -4.75
CA GLU A 63 -2.59 -10.84 -4.75
C GLU A 63 -1.21 -10.18 -4.59
N ILE A 64 -0.85 -9.32 -5.53
CA ILE A 64 0.41 -8.56 -5.50
C ILE A 64 0.07 -7.11 -5.20
N ARG A 65 0.58 -6.58 -4.10
CA ARG A 65 0.59 -5.16 -3.74
C ARG A 65 2.00 -4.62 -3.86
N VAL A 66 2.13 -3.37 -4.25
CA VAL A 66 3.45 -2.71 -4.27
C VAL A 66 3.42 -1.42 -3.48
N ASP A 67 4.55 -1.07 -2.89
CA ASP A 67 4.71 0.15 -2.08
C ASP A 67 5.97 0.87 -2.56
N ALA A 68 5.77 2.06 -3.09
CA ALA A 68 6.81 2.87 -3.70
C ALA A 68 7.41 3.93 -2.76
N ASN A 69 6.79 4.19 -1.60
CA ASN A 69 7.22 5.24 -0.65
C ASN A 69 7.59 6.57 -1.33
N GLY A 70 6.83 6.97 -2.35
CA GLY A 70 7.04 8.21 -3.08
C GLY A 70 8.24 8.23 -4.04
N ALA A 71 8.72 7.08 -4.48
CA ALA A 71 9.96 6.97 -5.27
C ALA A 71 9.85 7.51 -6.69
N PHE A 72 8.64 7.54 -7.28
CA PHE A 72 8.50 7.92 -8.67
C PHE A 72 8.23 9.42 -8.86
N GLU A 73 8.58 9.93 -10.04
CA GLU A 73 8.38 11.31 -10.43
C GLU A 73 7.30 11.41 -11.53
N GLU A 74 6.74 12.60 -11.72
CA GLU A 74 5.73 12.89 -12.75
C GLU A 74 6.11 12.35 -14.13
N LYS A 75 7.40 12.50 -14.51
CA LYS A 75 7.89 12.10 -15.84
C LYS A 75 7.87 10.58 -16.09
N ASN A 76 7.85 9.74 -15.03
CA ASN A 76 7.97 8.28 -15.18
C ASN A 76 6.82 7.50 -14.54
N VAL A 77 6.06 8.07 -13.59
CA VAL A 77 5.03 7.36 -12.83
C VAL A 77 3.95 6.74 -13.72
N LYS A 78 3.52 7.41 -14.78
CA LYS A 78 2.50 6.86 -15.71
C LYS A 78 3.00 5.61 -16.43
N GLY A 79 4.28 5.58 -16.83
CA GLY A 79 4.89 4.40 -17.45
C GLY A 79 5.06 3.24 -16.46
N VAL A 80 5.36 3.53 -15.21
CA VAL A 80 5.39 2.55 -14.12
C VAL A 80 4.01 1.93 -13.92
N LEU A 81 2.98 2.75 -13.79
CA LEU A 81 1.60 2.30 -13.59
C LEU A 81 1.11 1.41 -14.73
N ALA A 82 1.38 1.79 -15.99
CA ALA A 82 1.02 0.98 -17.14
C ALA A 82 1.68 -0.42 -17.13
N LYS A 83 2.94 -0.52 -16.68
CA LYS A 83 3.61 -1.81 -16.52
C LYS A 83 3.02 -2.63 -15.37
N LEU A 84 2.69 -2.01 -14.24
CA LEU A 84 2.06 -2.70 -13.10
C LEU A 84 0.65 -3.20 -13.44
N ASP A 85 -0.12 -2.43 -14.21
CA ASP A 85 -1.43 -2.84 -14.74
C ASP A 85 -1.33 -4.09 -15.61
N ALA A 86 -0.34 -4.14 -16.50
CA ALA A 86 -0.12 -5.28 -17.40
C ALA A 86 0.11 -6.63 -16.69
N ILE A 87 0.50 -6.60 -15.42
CA ILE A 87 0.70 -7.79 -14.59
C ILE A 87 -0.36 -7.92 -13.47
N ASN A 88 -1.45 -7.16 -13.56
CA ASN A 88 -2.56 -7.18 -12.61
C ASN A 88 -2.10 -6.99 -11.15
N VAL A 89 -1.33 -5.93 -10.88
CA VAL A 89 -1.03 -5.52 -9.51
C VAL A 89 -2.31 -5.00 -8.87
N HIS A 90 -2.62 -5.46 -7.66
CA HIS A 90 -3.83 -5.05 -6.94
C HIS A 90 -3.84 -3.57 -6.61
N SER A 91 -2.74 -3.04 -6.13
CA SER A 91 -2.62 -1.62 -5.75
C SER A 91 -1.17 -1.18 -5.64
N ILE A 92 -0.95 0.12 -5.81
CA ILE A 92 0.32 0.77 -5.51
C ILE A 92 0.14 1.77 -4.37
N GLU A 93 0.96 1.64 -3.33
CA GLU A 93 1.01 2.54 -2.18
C GLU A 93 1.99 3.67 -2.46
N GLN A 94 1.55 4.90 -2.25
CA GLN A 94 2.29 6.16 -2.36
C GLN A 94 3.26 6.20 -3.58
N PRO A 95 2.75 6.26 -4.81
CA PRO A 95 3.58 6.22 -6.01
C PRO A 95 4.52 7.43 -6.14
N VAL A 96 4.06 8.62 -5.75
CA VAL A 96 4.83 9.88 -5.81
C VAL A 96 4.95 10.50 -4.42
N ARG A 97 5.92 11.40 -4.23
CA ARG A 97 6.16 12.07 -2.94
C ARG A 97 4.92 12.82 -2.45
N PRO A 98 4.67 12.84 -1.13
CA PRO A 98 3.58 13.61 -0.53
C PRO A 98 3.61 15.09 -0.92
N GLY A 99 2.43 15.72 -0.87
CA GLY A 99 2.26 17.15 -1.18
C GLY A 99 2.07 17.45 -2.66
N GLN A 100 2.08 16.45 -3.54
CA GLN A 100 1.80 16.58 -4.98
C GLN A 100 0.33 16.22 -5.28
N ARG A 101 -0.62 16.78 -4.53
CA ARG A 101 -2.04 16.41 -4.57
C ARG A 101 -2.65 16.46 -5.97
N LYS A 102 -2.27 17.44 -6.78
CA LYS A 102 -2.75 17.55 -8.17
C LYS A 102 -2.31 16.37 -9.02
N LEU A 103 -1.03 16.06 -9.00
CA LEU A 103 -0.47 14.89 -9.71
C LEU A 103 -1.09 13.59 -9.19
N MET A 104 -1.21 13.44 -7.86
CA MET A 104 -1.80 12.25 -7.26
C MET A 104 -3.26 12.06 -7.70
N ARG A 105 -4.04 13.15 -7.76
CA ARG A 105 -5.41 13.12 -8.29
C ARG A 105 -5.45 12.68 -9.76
N GLU A 106 -4.59 13.24 -10.60
CA GLU A 106 -4.51 12.87 -12.03
C GLU A 106 -4.20 11.36 -12.16
N ILE A 107 -3.23 10.87 -11.39
CA ILE A 107 -2.89 9.45 -11.34
C ILE A 107 -4.10 8.61 -10.92
N CYS A 108 -4.78 8.96 -9.83
CA CYS A 108 -5.96 8.22 -9.34
C CYS A 108 -7.09 8.14 -10.37
N GLN A 109 -7.21 9.13 -11.25
CA GLN A 109 -8.26 9.19 -12.28
C GLN A 109 -7.90 8.43 -13.56
N GLU A 110 -6.62 8.39 -13.91
CA GLU A 110 -6.16 7.91 -15.22
C GLU A 110 -5.66 6.44 -15.20
N THR A 111 -5.28 5.92 -14.03
CA THR A 111 -4.72 4.56 -13.93
C THR A 111 -5.79 3.52 -13.64
N SER A 112 -5.57 2.29 -14.17
CA SER A 112 -6.34 1.10 -13.79
C SER A 112 -5.81 0.45 -12.51
N VAL A 113 -4.56 0.73 -12.12
CA VAL A 113 -3.98 0.23 -10.86
C VAL A 113 -4.47 1.09 -9.69
N PRO A 114 -5.23 0.54 -8.74
CA PRO A 114 -5.71 1.31 -7.59
C PRO A 114 -4.57 1.94 -6.78
N ILE A 115 -4.74 3.21 -6.41
CA ILE A 115 -3.80 3.99 -5.62
C ILE A 115 -4.17 3.92 -4.15
N ALA A 116 -3.17 3.65 -3.29
CA ALA A 116 -3.29 3.70 -1.85
C ALA A 116 -2.43 4.84 -1.29
N LEU A 117 -3.02 5.74 -0.49
CA LEU A 117 -2.27 6.81 0.18
C LEU A 117 -1.73 6.32 1.51
N ASP A 118 -0.45 6.60 1.79
CA ASP A 118 0.22 6.37 3.08
C ASP A 118 0.83 7.67 3.60
N GLU A 119 2.00 8.05 3.13
CA GLU A 119 2.73 9.22 3.62
C GLU A 119 1.98 10.54 3.39
N GLU A 120 1.07 10.61 2.43
CA GLU A 120 0.21 11.76 2.19
C GLU A 120 -0.68 12.10 3.39
N LEU A 121 -0.98 11.10 4.24
CA LEU A 121 -1.90 11.23 5.37
C LEU A 121 -1.18 11.58 6.68
N ILE A 122 0.14 11.45 6.73
CA ILE A 122 0.93 11.67 7.95
C ILE A 122 0.91 13.14 8.35
N GLY A 123 0.62 13.41 9.63
CA GLY A 123 0.58 14.77 10.17
C GLY A 123 -0.74 15.51 9.96
N ILE A 124 -1.74 14.86 9.33
CA ILE A 124 -3.09 15.43 9.18
C ILE A 124 -3.95 14.99 10.36
N HIS A 125 -4.30 15.95 11.23
CA HIS A 125 -5.00 15.67 12.48
C HIS A 125 -6.42 16.22 12.53
N LEU A 126 -6.67 17.40 11.92
CA LEU A 126 -7.99 18.02 11.92
C LEU A 126 -8.93 17.31 10.95
N ILE A 127 -10.19 17.17 11.34
CA ILE A 127 -11.18 16.44 10.54
C ILE A 127 -11.40 17.13 9.17
N GLU A 128 -11.37 18.45 9.15
CA GLU A 128 -11.54 19.25 7.94
C GLU A 128 -10.40 18.99 6.94
N ASP A 129 -9.16 18.89 7.44
CA ASP A 129 -7.99 18.59 6.60
C ASP A 129 -8.03 17.15 6.07
N LYS A 130 -8.54 16.20 6.86
CA LYS A 130 -8.75 14.81 6.43
C LYS A 130 -9.76 14.74 5.28
N VAL A 131 -10.89 15.43 5.42
CA VAL A 131 -11.89 15.55 4.35
C VAL A 131 -11.28 16.18 3.11
N GLU A 132 -10.58 17.31 3.25
CA GLU A 132 -9.97 18.02 2.13
C GLU A 132 -9.01 17.14 1.33
N VAL A 133 -8.12 16.39 1.99
CA VAL A 133 -7.16 15.54 1.29
C VAL A 133 -7.85 14.42 0.54
N LEU A 134 -8.84 13.75 1.14
CA LEU A 134 -9.58 12.67 0.48
C LEU A 134 -10.41 13.17 -0.72
N GLU A 135 -11.09 14.31 -0.58
CA GLU A 135 -11.87 14.92 -1.67
C GLU A 135 -10.98 15.45 -2.80
N SER A 136 -9.83 16.03 -2.44
CA SER A 136 -8.90 16.58 -3.43
C SER A 136 -8.20 15.51 -4.26
N ILE A 137 -7.85 14.37 -3.69
CA ILE A 137 -7.12 13.29 -4.38
C ILE A 137 -8.06 12.21 -4.92
N ARG A 138 -9.04 11.77 -4.12
CA ARG A 138 -9.95 10.64 -4.41
C ARG A 138 -9.21 9.34 -4.68
N PRO A 139 -8.43 8.84 -3.72
CA PRO A 139 -7.73 7.57 -3.86
C PRO A 139 -8.70 6.40 -3.80
N GLN A 140 -8.28 5.23 -4.25
CA GLN A 140 -9.05 3.99 -4.10
C GLN A 140 -8.89 3.38 -2.70
N TYR A 141 -7.72 3.61 -2.08
CA TYR A 141 -7.40 3.09 -0.75
C TYR A 141 -6.62 4.09 0.10
N ILE A 142 -6.70 3.92 1.41
CA ILE A 142 -5.83 4.58 2.38
C ILE A 142 -5.18 3.55 3.32
N ILE A 143 -3.94 3.83 3.68
CA ILE A 143 -3.14 3.01 4.61
C ILE A 143 -3.12 3.72 5.96
N LEU A 144 -3.51 3.02 7.01
CA LEU A 144 -3.63 3.61 8.33
C LEU A 144 -2.58 3.03 9.29
N LYS A 145 -1.82 3.92 9.92
CA LYS A 145 -0.83 3.62 10.96
C LYS A 145 -1.22 4.35 12.23
N PRO A 146 -1.87 3.72 13.20
CA PRO A 146 -2.44 4.40 14.36
C PRO A 146 -1.46 5.34 15.08
N SER A 147 -0.19 4.95 15.21
CA SER A 147 0.84 5.80 15.84
C SER A 147 1.19 7.08 15.06
N LEU A 148 0.82 7.18 13.78
CA LEU A 148 1.07 8.34 12.92
C LEU A 148 -0.20 9.15 12.60
N HIS A 149 -1.39 8.59 12.86
CA HIS A 149 -2.68 9.16 12.44
C HIS A 149 -3.56 9.61 13.61
N GLY A 150 -2.94 10.03 14.73
CA GLY A 150 -3.68 10.53 15.91
C GLY A 150 -4.19 9.41 16.85
N GLY A 151 -3.48 8.30 16.90
CA GLY A 151 -3.82 7.15 17.74
C GLY A 151 -5.07 6.41 17.26
N LEU A 152 -5.74 5.71 18.20
CA LEU A 152 -6.94 4.94 17.89
C LEU A 152 -8.09 5.84 17.41
N VAL A 153 -8.29 6.97 18.07
CA VAL A 153 -9.37 7.91 17.74
C VAL A 153 -9.17 8.47 16.34
N GLY A 154 -8.00 9.03 16.05
CA GLY A 154 -7.72 9.59 14.74
C GLY A 154 -7.79 8.54 13.61
N THR A 155 -7.42 7.29 13.89
CA THR A 155 -7.57 6.19 12.93
C THR A 155 -9.04 5.85 12.67
N LEU A 156 -9.89 5.82 13.71
CA LEU A 156 -11.32 5.59 13.54
C LEU A 156 -12.01 6.73 12.77
N GLU A 157 -11.56 7.96 12.93
CA GLU A 157 -12.03 9.09 12.11
C GLU A 157 -11.71 8.88 10.63
N TRP A 158 -10.47 8.49 10.29
CA TRP A 158 -10.08 8.15 8.93
C TRP A 158 -10.93 7.02 8.35
N ILE A 159 -11.19 5.96 9.14
CA ILE A 159 -12.04 4.84 8.71
C ILE A 159 -13.47 5.29 8.43
N SER A 160 -14.04 6.17 9.29
CA SER A 160 -15.38 6.71 9.08
C SER A 160 -15.48 7.49 7.77
N LEU A 161 -14.55 8.42 7.54
CA LEU A 161 -14.49 9.21 6.31
C LEU A 161 -14.29 8.32 5.07
N ALA A 162 -13.39 7.35 5.13
CA ALA A 162 -13.16 6.42 4.04
C ALA A 162 -14.43 5.65 3.68
N LYS A 163 -15.17 5.14 4.66
CA LYS A 163 -16.45 4.46 4.46
C LYS A 163 -17.50 5.38 3.82
N GLU A 164 -17.62 6.61 4.29
CA GLU A 164 -18.57 7.61 3.76
C GLU A 164 -18.27 7.95 2.29
N MET A 165 -16.99 7.97 1.91
CA MET A 165 -16.53 8.30 0.57
C MET A 165 -16.36 7.08 -0.36
N GLY A 166 -16.62 5.86 0.13
CA GLY A 166 -16.43 4.63 -0.64
C GLY A 166 -14.96 4.28 -0.91
N ILE A 167 -14.05 4.75 -0.05
CA ILE A 167 -12.61 4.49 -0.13
C ILE A 167 -12.28 3.24 0.71
N GLY A 168 -11.54 2.29 0.13
CA GLY A 168 -11.04 1.13 0.87
C GLY A 168 -9.93 1.52 1.84
N TRP A 169 -9.69 0.69 2.85
CA TRP A 169 -8.64 0.94 3.83
C TRP A 169 -8.10 -0.36 4.41
N TRP A 170 -6.86 -0.31 4.88
CA TRP A 170 -6.31 -1.32 5.80
C TRP A 170 -5.37 -0.67 6.80
N ILE A 171 -5.20 -1.36 7.93
CA ILE A 171 -4.34 -0.89 9.01
C ILE A 171 -3.01 -1.64 8.93
N THR A 172 -1.92 -0.91 9.16
CA THR A 172 -0.57 -1.47 9.23
C THR A 172 0.21 -0.87 10.39
N SER A 173 1.42 -1.31 10.60
CA SER A 173 2.29 -0.81 11.66
C SER A 173 3.29 0.22 11.14
N ALA A 174 3.74 1.10 12.03
CA ALA A 174 4.91 1.95 11.85
C ALA A 174 6.11 1.43 12.67
N LEU A 175 6.31 0.10 12.69
CA LEU A 175 7.33 -0.62 13.46
C LEU A 175 7.11 -0.53 14.99
N GLU A 176 5.89 -0.78 15.42
CA GLU A 176 5.52 -0.82 16.84
C GLU A 176 6.12 -2.03 17.56
N SER A 177 6.16 -1.92 18.89
CA SER A 177 6.41 -3.08 19.77
C SER A 177 5.28 -4.12 19.67
N SER A 178 5.49 -5.31 20.23
CA SER A 178 4.46 -6.35 20.28
C SER A 178 3.17 -5.88 20.97
N ILE A 179 3.25 -4.98 21.94
CA ILE A 179 2.07 -4.38 22.59
C ILE A 179 1.29 -3.48 21.60
N GLY A 180 2.00 -2.65 20.83
CA GLY A 180 1.38 -1.82 19.81
C GLY A 180 0.77 -2.66 18.68
N LEU A 181 1.45 -3.71 18.25
CA LEU A 181 0.93 -4.64 17.24
C LEU A 181 -0.33 -5.38 17.72
N GLU A 182 -0.44 -5.76 18.98
CA GLU A 182 -1.66 -6.34 19.52
C GLU A 182 -2.85 -5.37 19.45
N VAL A 183 -2.60 -4.10 19.77
CA VAL A 183 -3.65 -3.06 19.65
C VAL A 183 -4.09 -2.88 18.20
N ILE A 184 -3.15 -2.81 17.26
CA ILE A 184 -3.43 -2.73 15.82
C ILE A 184 -4.25 -3.94 15.36
N ALA A 185 -3.84 -5.15 15.74
CA ALA A 185 -4.54 -6.37 15.39
C ALA A 185 -5.99 -6.45 15.91
N ARG A 186 -6.27 -5.77 17.03
CA ARG A 186 -7.64 -5.68 17.57
C ARG A 186 -8.51 -4.64 16.87
N MET A 187 -7.91 -3.72 16.11
CA MET A 187 -8.61 -2.72 15.30
C MET A 187 -8.91 -3.20 13.89
N ALA A 188 -8.06 -4.07 13.34
CA ALA A 188 -8.19 -4.64 12.00
C ALA A 188 -9.25 -5.73 11.95
#